data_7cf9d6fd370646ddddbe47bbfe7f7421
#
_entry.id   7cf9d6fd370646ddddbe47bbfe7f7421
#
_cell.length_a   1.000
_cell.length_b   1.000
_cell.length_c   1.000
_cell.angle_alpha   90.00
_cell.angle_beta   90.00
_cell.angle_gamma   90.00
#
_symmetry.space_group_name_H-M   'P 1'
#
loop_
_entity.id
_entity.type
_entity.pdbx_description
1 polymer ?
#
loop_
_entity_poly.entity_id
_entity_poly.type
_entity_poly.pdbx_seq_one_letter_code
_entity_poly.pdbx_strand_id
1 'polypeptide(L)'
;MNKKLLAVFVILFLSMGFSTLMAAEVREGADVKAVPVITQSFASKEIRPGETWKIYLNVSSPEADIKNIYAVVYQAGAGPYPVSIIRIKGEDQKELSGYIYLDTYNPYTSFGFVPLKLTVEVQDKAGHFSAPMAFPLFMHGRAIQEVPPEGVFKEQELGPIMVTLYGIRGGRGGKGK
;
A
#
# COMPACT_ATOMS: atom_id res chain seq x y z
N MET A 1 15.91 -10.94 -78.30
CA MET A 1 15.27 -10.98 -76.95
C MET A 1 13.83 -10.43 -77.11
N ASN A 2 12.85 -11.35 -76.97
CA ASN A 2 11.48 -11.09 -77.39
C ASN A 2 10.81 -10.14 -76.43
N LYS A 3 10.27 -8.98 -76.94
CA LYS A 3 9.55 -7.93 -76.17
C LYS A 3 8.35 -8.48 -75.36
N LYS A 4 7.83 -9.64 -75.70
CA LYS A 4 6.75 -10.33 -74.98
C LYS A 4 7.24 -11.00 -73.71
N LEU A 5 8.50 -11.35 -73.55
CA LEU A 5 9.08 -11.98 -72.39
C LEU A 5 9.33 -10.92 -71.29
N LEU A 6 9.61 -9.67 -71.70
CA LEU A 6 9.86 -8.56 -70.78
C LEU A 6 8.59 -8.11 -70.08
N ALA A 7 7.43 -8.18 -70.81
CA ALA A 7 6.13 -7.75 -70.22
C ALA A 7 5.64 -8.74 -69.13
N VAL A 8 5.95 -10.04 -69.27
CA VAL A 8 5.55 -11.06 -68.27
C VAL A 8 6.36 -10.91 -66.96
N PHE A 9 7.64 -10.53 -67.07
CA PHE A 9 8.48 -10.30 -65.86
C PHE A 9 8.09 -9.04 -65.09
N VAL A 10 7.61 -7.98 -65.76
CA VAL A 10 7.18 -6.75 -65.07
C VAL A 10 5.86 -6.95 -64.34
N ILE A 11 4.95 -7.76 -64.86
CA ILE A 11 3.67 -8.07 -64.20
C ILE A 11 3.86 -8.98 -62.98
N LEU A 12 4.86 -9.89 -63.03
CA LEU A 12 5.13 -10.78 -61.86
C LEU A 12 5.77 -10.06 -60.68
N PHE A 13 6.48 -8.94 -60.90
CA PHE A 13 7.09 -8.16 -59.82
C PHE A 13 6.10 -7.14 -59.16
N LEU A 14 4.99 -6.82 -59.84
CA LEU A 14 4.00 -5.88 -59.28
C LEU A 14 2.98 -6.55 -58.34
N SER A 15 2.93 -7.89 -58.33
CA SER A 15 1.97 -8.61 -57.46
C SER A 15 2.54 -9.03 -56.09
N MET A 16 3.83 -8.74 -55.82
CA MET A 16 4.50 -9.15 -54.57
C MET A 16 4.69 -8.00 -53.58
N GLY A 17 4.07 -6.83 -53.80
CA GLY A 17 4.23 -5.62 -53.01
C GLY A 17 3.05 -5.24 -52.11
N PHE A 18 2.04 -6.11 -51.95
CA PHE A 18 0.96 -5.85 -50.99
C PHE A 18 1.25 -6.58 -49.68
N SER A 19 2.32 -6.19 -49.01
CA SER A 19 2.47 -6.47 -47.58
C SER A 19 1.39 -5.66 -46.88
N THR A 20 0.36 -6.36 -46.43
CA THR A 20 -0.64 -5.82 -45.52
C THR A 20 0.10 -5.32 -44.28
N LEU A 21 0.26 -4.00 -44.21
CA LEU A 21 0.58 -3.31 -43.00
C LEU A 21 -0.63 -3.55 -42.05
N MET A 22 -0.60 -4.63 -41.30
CA MET A 22 -1.47 -4.80 -40.14
C MET A 22 -1.09 -3.67 -39.21
N ALA A 23 -1.82 -2.56 -39.31
CA ALA A 23 -1.86 -1.58 -38.26
C ALA A 23 -2.26 -2.36 -37.00
N ALA A 24 -1.30 -2.55 -36.10
CA ALA A 24 -1.59 -2.94 -34.75
C ALA A 24 -2.47 -1.81 -34.21
N GLU A 25 -3.77 -2.04 -34.20
CA GLU A 25 -4.73 -1.23 -33.48
C GLU A 25 -4.27 -1.29 -32.02
N VAL A 26 -3.50 -0.28 -31.63
CA VAL A 26 -3.24 -0.01 -30.21
C VAL A 26 -4.62 0.19 -29.63
N ARG A 27 -5.12 -0.82 -28.92
CA ARG A 27 -6.30 -0.68 -28.08
C ARG A 27 -5.95 0.34 -27.01
N GLU A 28 -6.05 1.60 -27.38
CA GLU A 28 -6.17 2.74 -26.49
C GLU A 28 -7.53 2.60 -25.83
N GLY A 29 -7.54 2.14 -24.58
CA GLY A 29 -8.80 1.99 -23.85
C GLY A 29 -8.84 0.74 -22.95
N ALA A 30 -7.75 0.35 -22.32
CA ALA A 30 -7.90 -0.22 -21.00
C ALA A 30 -8.40 0.95 -20.14
N ASP A 31 -9.67 0.95 -19.78
CA ASP A 31 -10.21 1.78 -18.71
C ASP A 31 -9.26 1.60 -17.51
N VAL A 32 -8.33 2.54 -17.35
CA VAL A 32 -7.48 2.58 -16.16
C VAL A 32 -8.44 2.96 -15.05
N LYS A 33 -9.03 1.94 -14.43
CA LYS A 33 -9.93 2.13 -13.30
C LYS A 33 -9.22 3.05 -12.32
N ALA A 34 -9.83 4.20 -12.08
CA ALA A 34 -9.34 5.16 -11.14
C ALA A 34 -9.40 4.51 -9.75
N VAL A 35 -8.26 4.12 -9.22
CA VAL A 35 -8.14 3.49 -7.89
C VAL A 35 -7.69 4.53 -6.87
N PRO A 36 -7.98 4.35 -5.57
CA PRO A 36 -7.45 5.21 -4.52
C PRO A 36 -5.92 5.20 -4.53
N VAL A 37 -5.31 6.33 -4.20
CA VAL A 37 -3.86 6.49 -4.13
C VAL A 37 -3.47 7.11 -2.79
N ILE A 38 -2.55 6.47 -2.06
CA ILE A 38 -1.89 7.08 -0.91
C ILE A 38 -0.82 8.03 -1.47
N THR A 39 -1.09 9.34 -1.44
CA THR A 39 -0.25 10.37 -2.06
C THR A 39 0.93 10.76 -1.18
N GLN A 40 0.73 10.75 0.15
CA GLN A 40 1.76 11.01 1.15
C GLN A 40 1.51 10.17 2.38
N SER A 41 2.58 9.79 3.06
CA SER A 41 2.48 9.06 4.31
C SER A 41 3.66 9.37 5.22
N PHE A 42 3.43 9.24 6.53
CA PHE A 42 4.47 9.35 7.54
C PHE A 42 4.15 8.45 8.73
N ALA A 43 5.15 7.77 9.25
CA ALA A 43 5.10 7.08 10.53
C ALA A 43 6.50 7.05 11.14
N SER A 44 6.61 7.25 12.45
CA SER A 44 7.89 7.06 13.15
C SER A 44 8.37 5.62 12.97
N LYS A 45 9.65 5.44 12.71
CA LYS A 45 10.27 4.11 12.59
C LYS A 45 10.57 3.48 13.93
N GLU A 46 10.55 4.27 15.00
CA GLU A 46 10.87 3.84 16.36
C GLU A 46 9.91 4.47 17.36
N ILE A 47 9.46 3.68 18.34
CA ILE A 47 8.68 4.15 19.49
C ILE A 47 9.06 3.37 20.76
N ARG A 48 8.72 3.93 21.91
CA ARG A 48 8.80 3.16 23.17
C ARG A 48 7.61 2.22 23.30
N PRO A 49 7.81 1.04 23.89
CA PRO A 49 6.69 0.19 24.27
C PRO A 49 5.69 0.94 25.15
N GLY A 50 4.42 0.83 24.84
CA GLY A 50 3.33 1.52 25.52
C GLY A 50 2.94 2.89 24.93
N GLU A 51 3.71 3.41 23.97
CA GLU A 51 3.32 4.60 23.22
C GLU A 51 2.35 4.23 22.09
N THR A 52 1.50 5.19 21.72
CA THR A 52 0.61 5.06 20.56
C THR A 52 1.38 5.39 19.29
N TRP A 53 1.45 4.43 18.36
CA TRP A 53 2.05 4.63 17.05
C TRP A 53 1.04 5.19 16.08
N LYS A 54 1.27 6.45 15.62
CA LYS A 54 0.44 7.11 14.62
C LYS A 54 1.03 6.92 13.23
N ILE A 55 0.16 6.59 12.28
CA ILE A 55 0.49 6.46 10.86
C ILE A 55 -0.36 7.47 10.11
N TYR A 56 0.27 8.54 9.64
CA TYR A 56 -0.36 9.61 8.90
C TYR A 56 -0.47 9.27 7.43
N LEU A 57 -1.62 9.58 6.83
CA LEU A 57 -1.94 9.28 5.45
C LEU A 57 -2.63 10.48 4.80
N ASN A 58 -2.19 10.84 3.59
CA ASN A 58 -2.94 11.63 2.64
C ASN A 58 -3.34 10.69 1.51
N VAL A 59 -4.63 10.61 1.23
CA VAL A 59 -5.20 9.72 0.22
C VAL A 59 -6.04 10.53 -0.74
N SER A 60 -5.93 10.24 -2.03
CA SER A 60 -6.80 10.79 -3.07
C SER A 60 -7.54 9.67 -3.77
N SER A 61 -8.84 9.87 -4.03
CA SER A 61 -9.66 9.00 -4.87
C SER A 61 -10.33 9.84 -5.95
N PRO A 62 -10.10 9.55 -7.23
CA PRO A 62 -10.73 10.29 -8.32
C PRO A 62 -12.26 10.24 -8.29
N GLU A 63 -12.82 9.13 -7.86
CA GLU A 63 -14.26 8.89 -7.78
C GLU A 63 -14.93 9.43 -6.50
N ALA A 64 -14.18 10.08 -5.62
CA ALA A 64 -14.68 10.63 -4.34
C ALA A 64 -15.37 9.62 -3.42
N ASP A 65 -14.82 8.44 -3.30
CA ASP A 65 -15.53 7.29 -2.75
C ASP A 65 -14.70 6.43 -1.80
N ILE A 66 -13.67 7.00 -1.14
CA ILE A 66 -12.88 6.30 -0.13
C ILE A 66 -13.80 5.70 0.94
N LYS A 67 -13.70 4.38 1.13
CA LYS A 67 -14.62 3.63 1.99
C LYS A 67 -13.95 3.06 3.23
N ASN A 68 -12.84 2.35 3.03
CA ASN A 68 -12.16 1.63 4.10
C ASN A 68 -10.64 1.80 4.00
N ILE A 69 -9.98 1.74 5.17
CA ILE A 69 -8.53 1.49 5.25
C ILE A 69 -8.34 0.09 5.81
N TYR A 70 -7.55 -0.73 5.15
CA TYR A 70 -7.15 -2.07 5.57
C TYR A 70 -5.73 -1.99 6.14
N ALA A 71 -5.55 -2.52 7.33
CA ALA A 71 -4.29 -2.51 8.05
C ALA A 71 -3.93 -3.91 8.54
N VAL A 72 -2.77 -4.41 8.14
CA VAL A 72 -2.24 -5.72 8.56
C VAL A 72 -0.92 -5.52 9.27
N VAL A 73 -0.87 -5.91 10.54
CA VAL A 73 0.36 -5.89 11.34
C VAL A 73 1.02 -7.26 11.25
N TYR A 74 2.31 -7.28 10.97
CA TYR A 74 3.16 -8.45 11.11
C TYR A 74 4.15 -8.22 12.24
N GLN A 75 4.22 -9.15 13.18
CA GLN A 75 5.18 -9.13 14.30
C GLN A 75 6.19 -10.27 14.14
N ALA A 76 7.47 -9.95 14.19
CA ALA A 76 8.50 -10.97 14.18
C ALA A 76 8.33 -11.93 15.37
N GLY A 77 8.32 -13.23 15.07
CA GLY A 77 8.11 -14.29 16.09
C GLY A 77 6.64 -14.59 16.42
N ALA A 78 5.67 -13.77 15.96
CA ALA A 78 4.24 -14.05 16.14
C ALA A 78 3.48 -14.22 14.81
N GLY A 79 4.02 -13.68 13.72
CA GLY A 79 3.40 -13.72 12.38
C GLY A 79 2.42 -12.57 12.11
N PRO A 80 1.57 -12.70 11.08
CA PRO A 80 0.56 -11.69 10.77
C PRO A 80 -0.62 -11.77 11.76
N TYR A 81 -1.11 -10.59 12.12
CA TYR A 81 -2.37 -10.44 12.84
C TYR A 81 -3.56 -10.40 11.88
N PRO A 82 -4.79 -10.64 12.38
CA PRO A 82 -5.99 -10.41 11.59
C PRO A 82 -6.04 -9.00 11.04
N VAL A 83 -6.60 -8.84 9.84
CA VAL A 83 -6.75 -7.54 9.21
C VAL A 83 -7.67 -6.64 10.03
N SER A 84 -7.23 -5.41 10.29
CA SER A 84 -8.06 -4.35 10.85
C SER A 84 -8.68 -3.55 9.72
N ILE A 85 -10.01 -3.38 9.74
CA ILE A 85 -10.76 -2.61 8.76
C ILE A 85 -11.28 -1.34 9.43
N ILE A 86 -10.74 -0.21 9.02
CA ILE A 86 -11.12 1.11 9.52
C ILE A 86 -12.08 1.72 8.50
N ARG A 87 -13.34 1.91 8.89
CA ARG A 87 -14.37 2.51 8.03
C ARG A 87 -14.27 4.01 8.06
N ILE A 88 -14.11 4.62 6.89
CA ILE A 88 -14.08 6.07 6.75
C ILE A 88 -15.51 6.59 6.81
N LYS A 89 -15.73 7.56 7.71
CA LYS A 89 -17.03 8.21 7.89
C LYS A 89 -17.09 9.44 6.99
N GLY A 90 -18.24 9.68 6.40
CA GLY A 90 -18.51 10.81 5.51
C GLY A 90 -18.93 10.35 4.12
N GLU A 91 -19.61 11.23 3.40
CA GLU A 91 -20.00 11.02 2.02
C GLU A 91 -19.00 11.73 1.11
N ASP A 92 -18.78 11.17 -0.09
CA ASP A 92 -18.01 11.77 -1.18
C ASP A 92 -16.59 12.24 -0.81
N GLN A 93 -15.84 11.34 -0.18
CA GLN A 93 -14.45 11.60 0.23
C GLN A 93 -13.50 11.49 -0.97
N LYS A 94 -13.22 12.62 -1.66
CA LYS A 94 -12.16 12.71 -2.69
C LYS A 94 -10.76 12.65 -2.09
N GLU A 95 -10.61 13.34 -0.98
CA GLU A 95 -9.35 13.48 -0.29
C GLU A 95 -9.54 13.16 1.18
N LEU A 96 -8.64 12.37 1.71
CA LEU A 96 -8.57 12.02 3.11
C LEU A 96 -7.20 12.40 3.65
N SER A 97 -7.18 13.12 4.76
CA SER A 97 -5.95 13.44 5.49
C SER A 97 -6.16 13.19 6.96
N GLY A 98 -5.28 12.42 7.59
CA GLY A 98 -5.39 12.10 9.01
C GLY A 98 -4.46 10.96 9.39
N TYR A 99 -4.69 10.36 10.54
CA TYR A 99 -3.90 9.22 11.02
C TYR A 99 -4.77 8.06 11.49
N ILE A 100 -4.29 6.85 11.23
CA ILE A 100 -4.67 5.62 11.92
C ILE A 100 -3.65 5.36 13.02
N TYR A 101 -3.99 4.57 14.04
CA TYR A 101 -3.05 4.34 15.12
C TYR A 101 -3.09 2.91 15.67
N LEU A 102 -1.93 2.47 16.15
CA LEU A 102 -1.75 1.23 16.90
C LEU A 102 -1.40 1.56 18.34
N ASP A 103 -2.23 1.09 19.28
CA ASP A 103 -1.89 1.13 20.69
C ASP A 103 -0.94 -0.03 21.00
N THR A 104 0.24 0.30 21.51
CA THR A 104 1.23 -0.71 21.86
C THR A 104 1.23 -1.04 23.36
N TYR A 105 0.33 -0.44 24.13
CA TYR A 105 0.20 -0.74 25.54
C TYR A 105 -0.35 -2.16 25.77
N ASN A 106 0.39 -2.95 26.54
CA ASN A 106 -0.06 -4.25 26.99
C ASN A 106 0.40 -4.47 28.44
N PRO A 107 -0.53 -4.48 29.41
CA PRO A 107 -0.19 -4.58 30.84
C PRO A 107 0.39 -5.93 31.24
N TYR A 108 0.23 -6.96 30.41
CA TYR A 108 0.66 -8.33 30.73
C TYR A 108 2.02 -8.70 30.13
N THR A 109 2.61 -7.80 29.36
CA THR A 109 3.87 -8.10 28.65
C THR A 109 4.79 -6.89 28.65
N SER A 110 6.08 -7.15 28.87
CA SER A 110 7.14 -6.20 28.58
C SER A 110 7.64 -6.47 27.16
N PHE A 111 7.62 -5.45 26.32
CA PHE A 111 8.26 -5.53 25.02
C PHE A 111 9.74 -5.17 25.19
N GLY A 112 10.61 -6.10 24.79
CA GLY A 112 12.01 -5.78 24.56
C GLY A 112 12.19 -5.08 23.22
N PHE A 113 13.13 -5.56 22.42
CA PHE A 113 13.31 -5.13 21.03
C PHE A 113 12.36 -5.93 20.13
N VAL A 114 11.31 -5.30 19.61
CA VAL A 114 10.29 -5.98 18.80
C VAL A 114 10.16 -5.29 17.43
N PRO A 115 10.58 -5.95 16.34
CA PRO A 115 10.31 -5.46 15.00
C PRO A 115 8.87 -5.79 14.57
N LEU A 116 8.19 -4.78 14.07
CA LEU A 116 6.88 -4.87 13.43
C LEU A 116 6.94 -4.36 11.99
N LYS A 117 5.99 -4.81 11.18
CA LYS A 117 5.70 -4.25 9.85
C LYS A 117 4.20 -4.08 9.73
N LEU A 118 3.74 -2.87 9.48
CA LEU A 118 2.37 -2.59 9.11
C LEU A 118 2.29 -2.48 7.58
N THR A 119 1.27 -3.09 6.98
CA THR A 119 0.89 -2.88 5.58
C THR A 119 -0.50 -2.24 5.55
N VAL A 120 -0.63 -1.16 4.78
CA VAL A 120 -1.87 -0.40 4.65
C VAL A 120 -2.30 -0.35 3.19
N GLU A 121 -3.58 -0.57 2.93
CA GLU A 121 -4.25 -0.39 1.65
C GLU A 121 -5.55 0.39 1.87
N VAL A 122 -5.93 1.20 0.89
CA VAL A 122 -7.17 1.96 0.91
C VAL A 122 -8.12 1.39 -0.13
N GLN A 123 -9.39 1.23 0.24
CA GLN A 123 -10.44 0.70 -0.62
C GLN A 123 -11.50 1.76 -0.91
N ASP A 124 -11.93 1.84 -2.17
CA ASP A 124 -13.07 2.63 -2.61
C ASP A 124 -14.42 1.90 -2.42
N LYS A 125 -15.54 2.58 -2.73
CA LYS A 125 -16.89 1.99 -2.68
C LYS A 125 -17.10 0.92 -3.75
N ALA A 126 -16.37 0.97 -4.86
CA ALA A 126 -16.43 -0.02 -5.93
C ALA A 126 -15.64 -1.30 -5.61
N GLY A 127 -14.82 -1.28 -4.54
CA GLY A 127 -14.04 -2.41 -4.08
C GLY A 127 -12.62 -2.46 -4.62
N HIS A 128 -12.13 -1.40 -5.31
CA HIS A 128 -10.75 -1.33 -5.77
C HIS A 128 -9.83 -0.93 -4.63
N PHE A 129 -8.59 -1.42 -4.67
CA PHE A 129 -7.58 -1.15 -3.67
C PHE A 129 -6.45 -0.27 -4.22
N SER A 130 -5.91 0.59 -3.36
CA SER A 130 -4.65 1.27 -3.63
C SER A 130 -3.48 0.28 -3.70
N ALA A 131 -2.33 0.72 -4.20
CA ALA A 131 -1.08 0.01 -3.96
C ALA A 131 -0.83 -0.11 -2.46
N PRO A 132 -0.30 -1.27 -1.96
CA PRO A 132 0.03 -1.46 -0.56
C PRO A 132 1.20 -0.58 -0.14
N MET A 133 1.08 0.05 1.03
CA MET A 133 2.13 0.85 1.67
C MET A 133 2.63 0.16 2.92
N ALA A 134 3.95 -0.01 3.07
CA ALA A 134 4.55 -0.70 4.19
C ALA A 134 5.30 0.26 5.13
N PHE A 135 5.08 0.11 6.44
CA PHE A 135 5.69 0.90 7.50
C PHE A 135 6.44 -0.04 8.45
N PRO A 136 7.77 0.01 8.50
CA PRO A 136 8.54 -0.69 9.51
C PRO A 136 8.47 0.05 10.85
N LEU A 137 8.44 -0.69 11.95
CA LEU A 137 8.50 -0.17 13.30
C LEU A 137 9.41 -1.02 14.18
N PHE A 138 10.28 -0.36 14.95
CA PHE A 138 11.05 -0.98 16.02
C PHE A 138 10.63 -0.40 17.36
N MET A 139 10.23 -1.27 18.29
CA MET A 139 9.91 -0.86 19.65
C MET A 139 11.09 -1.16 20.57
N HIS A 140 11.59 -0.13 21.28
CA HIS A 140 12.62 -0.29 22.30
C HIS A 140 12.62 0.87 23.31
N GLY A 141 13.12 0.63 24.52
CA GLY A 141 12.98 1.57 25.65
C GLY A 141 13.71 2.91 25.51
N ARG A 142 14.59 3.08 24.52
CA ARG A 142 15.33 4.34 24.25
C ARG A 142 14.85 5.06 23.00
N ALA A 143 13.83 4.54 22.32
CA ALA A 143 13.27 5.16 21.13
C ALA A 143 12.75 6.57 21.41
N ILE A 144 12.82 7.41 20.38
CA ILE A 144 12.19 8.73 20.37
C ILE A 144 11.26 8.73 19.16
N GLN A 145 9.98 8.88 19.41
CA GLN A 145 9.00 8.94 18.34
C GLN A 145 9.18 10.23 17.53
N GLU A 146 9.40 10.08 16.23
CA GLU A 146 9.46 11.21 15.30
C GLU A 146 8.09 11.84 15.12
N VAL A 147 8.06 13.15 14.87
CA VAL A 147 6.84 13.89 14.57
C VAL A 147 6.68 14.08 13.06
N PRO A 148 5.44 14.12 12.53
CA PRO A 148 5.22 14.37 11.11
C PRO A 148 5.67 15.78 10.72
N PRO A 149 6.01 16.00 9.43
CA PRO A 149 6.28 17.33 8.92
C PRO A 149 5.10 18.27 9.15
N GLU A 150 5.39 19.48 9.63
CA GLU A 150 4.36 20.49 9.94
C GLU A 150 3.56 20.88 8.69
N GLY A 151 2.25 20.98 8.82
CA GLY A 151 1.33 21.42 7.76
C GLY A 151 1.06 20.40 6.65
N VAL A 152 1.69 19.22 6.68
CA VAL A 152 1.53 18.20 5.64
C VAL A 152 0.32 17.30 5.89
N PHE A 153 0.07 16.96 7.14
CA PHE A 153 -1.03 16.07 7.53
C PHE A 153 -2.00 16.77 8.49
N LYS A 154 -3.27 16.38 8.44
CA LYS A 154 -4.25 16.80 9.43
C LYS A 154 -4.14 15.94 10.68
N GLU A 155 -4.27 16.57 11.87
CA GLU A 155 -4.40 15.85 13.15
C GLU A 155 -5.84 15.32 13.36
N GLN A 156 -6.32 14.61 12.33
CA GLN A 156 -7.62 13.97 12.33
C GLN A 156 -7.46 12.47 12.57
N GLU A 157 -8.07 11.97 13.61
CA GLU A 157 -8.14 10.54 13.87
C GLU A 157 -9.10 9.86 12.88
N LEU A 158 -8.59 8.85 12.16
CA LEU A 158 -9.36 8.03 11.22
C LEU A 158 -9.84 6.74 11.89
N GLY A 159 -9.10 6.21 12.84
CA GLY A 159 -9.48 5.07 13.65
C GLY A 159 -8.33 4.18 14.11
N PRO A 160 -8.61 3.25 15.03
CA PRO A 160 -7.61 2.35 15.59
C PRO A 160 -7.34 1.13 14.71
N ILE A 161 -6.09 0.64 14.78
CA ILE A 161 -5.70 -0.69 14.32
C ILE A 161 -6.02 -1.66 15.45
N MET A 162 -7.04 -2.51 15.28
CA MET A 162 -7.60 -3.40 16.29
C MET A 162 -6.76 -4.67 16.46
N VAL A 163 -5.56 -4.52 17.03
CA VAL A 163 -4.61 -5.60 17.27
C VAL A 163 -4.05 -5.50 18.68
N THR A 164 -3.98 -6.64 19.38
CA THR A 164 -3.24 -6.75 20.65
C THR A 164 -1.94 -7.48 20.38
N LEU A 165 -0.82 -6.79 20.56
CA LEU A 165 0.52 -7.33 20.30
C LEU A 165 0.87 -8.43 21.32
N TYR A 166 1.50 -9.51 20.84
CA TYR A 166 2.04 -10.55 21.72
C TYR A 166 3.38 -10.12 22.30
N GLY A 167 3.53 -10.28 23.61
CA GLY A 167 4.83 -10.11 24.24
C GLY A 167 5.79 -11.25 23.88
N ILE A 168 6.97 -10.91 23.42
CA ILE A 168 8.04 -11.92 23.28
C ILE A 168 8.56 -12.20 24.68
N ARG A 169 8.23 -13.36 25.24
CA ARG A 169 8.90 -13.83 26.45
C ARG A 169 10.38 -14.00 26.10
N GLY A 170 11.23 -13.11 26.61
CA GLY A 170 12.66 -13.32 26.58
C GLY A 170 12.95 -14.73 27.14
N GLY A 171 13.56 -15.59 26.31
CA GLY A 171 13.89 -16.93 26.74
C GLY A 171 14.65 -16.85 28.07
N ARG A 172 14.06 -17.32 29.15
CA ARG A 172 14.79 -17.59 30.37
C ARG A 172 15.86 -18.60 29.98
N GLY A 173 17.10 -18.10 29.85
CA GLY A 173 18.26 -18.97 29.75
C GLY A 173 18.18 -19.97 30.89
N GLY A 174 17.87 -21.21 30.55
CA GLY A 174 17.91 -22.31 31.52
C GLY A 174 19.30 -22.34 32.12
N LYS A 175 19.42 -21.91 33.38
CA LYS A 175 20.57 -22.26 34.19
C LYS A 175 20.46 -23.78 34.42
N GLY A 176 21.15 -24.55 33.57
CA GLY A 176 21.45 -25.93 33.86
C GLY A 176 22.22 -25.97 35.17
N LYS A 177 21.71 -26.73 36.10
CA LYS A 177 22.43 -27.17 37.27
C LYS A 177 23.35 -28.33 36.86
#